data_5b2785dc3cf60fa5f441b895412d5981
#
_entry.id   5b2785dc3cf60fa5f441b895412d5981
#
_cell.length_a   1.000
_cell.length_b   1.000
_cell.length_c   1.000
_cell.angle_alpha   90.00
_cell.angle_beta   90.00
_cell.angle_gamma   90.00
#
_symmetry.space_group_name_H-M   'P 1'
#
loop_
_entity.id
_entity.type
_entity.pdbx_description
1 polymer ?
#
loop_
_entity_poly.entity_id
_entity_poly.type
_entity_poly.pdbx_seq_one_letter_code
_entity_poly.pdbx_strand_id
1 'polypeptide(L)'
;ISLEIDEKKATSIELFRTIPSTLLDNKTFSMFADTPKYRRKILDRCLMASDKSYSKDFFSFHRSLKQRNAALKFKKLTNIDIWSEIFINSGTSISEKRNSFFEETKKIFFSFAKSLNDTRVLEIISSLEILFNKGWSNDHSLKEVLELNRDIDQRKASTTSGPHRADIKFLIKDSDIKYILSRGEQKFMSILWCLSMHKTLSDFYGVKPFLIIDDIHSELDEDFYNELINFLPKTANQLFFSDINNPFNSKIKDQLKELKKFHVEQFTNAEKTK
;
A
#
# COMPACT_ATOMS: atom_id res chain seq x y z
N ILE A 1 8.15 -9.36 -20.29
CA ILE A 1 9.04 -8.27 -19.87
C ILE A 1 10.19 -8.92 -19.15
N SER A 2 11.42 -8.78 -19.67
CA SER A 2 12.66 -9.09 -18.95
C SER A 2 13.04 -7.88 -18.11
N LEU A 3 13.43 -8.10 -16.85
CA LEU A 3 13.95 -7.07 -15.96
C LEU A 3 15.45 -7.33 -15.81
N GLU A 4 16.24 -6.27 -15.95
CA GLU A 4 17.69 -6.31 -15.80
C GLU A 4 18.14 -5.14 -14.90
N ILE A 5 19.10 -5.42 -14.00
CA ILE A 5 19.79 -4.45 -13.17
C ILE A 5 21.28 -4.69 -13.39
N ASP A 6 22.02 -3.69 -13.85
CA ASP A 6 23.46 -3.78 -14.16
C ASP A 6 23.77 -4.98 -15.08
N GLU A 7 23.00 -5.12 -16.18
CA GLU A 7 23.12 -6.17 -17.20
C GLU A 7 22.83 -7.60 -16.69
N LYS A 8 22.32 -7.74 -15.46
CA LYS A 8 21.95 -9.03 -14.89
C LYS A 8 20.43 -9.15 -14.77
N LYS A 9 19.91 -10.34 -15.09
CA LYS A 9 18.47 -10.63 -14.90
C LYS A 9 18.08 -10.38 -13.45
N ALA A 10 17.01 -9.62 -13.27
CA ALA A 10 16.50 -9.26 -11.96
C ALA A 10 15.03 -9.65 -11.80
N THR A 11 14.62 -9.86 -10.56
CA THR A 11 13.21 -10.04 -10.17
C THR A 11 12.56 -8.68 -9.90
N SER A 12 11.23 -8.62 -9.96
CA SER A 12 10.49 -7.41 -9.57
C SER A 12 10.78 -6.95 -8.13
N ILE A 13 11.10 -7.90 -7.24
CA ILE A 13 11.42 -7.57 -5.84
C ILE A 13 12.80 -6.93 -5.74
N GLU A 14 13.79 -7.44 -6.49
CA GLU A 14 15.12 -6.81 -6.55
C GLU A 14 15.01 -5.41 -7.11
N LEU A 15 14.22 -5.20 -8.16
CA LEU A 15 13.96 -3.87 -8.70
C LEU A 15 13.34 -2.93 -7.64
N PHE A 16 12.32 -3.38 -6.90
CA PHE A 16 11.70 -2.56 -5.84
C PHE A 16 12.64 -2.22 -4.70
N ARG A 17 13.64 -3.05 -4.42
CA ARG A 17 14.67 -2.78 -3.41
C ARG A 17 15.74 -1.84 -3.91
N THR A 18 16.12 -1.97 -5.17
CA THR A 18 17.16 -1.12 -5.79
C THR A 18 16.62 0.28 -6.08
N ILE A 19 15.38 0.36 -6.57
CA ILE A 19 14.70 1.61 -6.93
C ILE A 19 13.32 1.62 -6.24
N PRO A 20 13.29 1.78 -4.91
CA PRO A 20 12.01 1.85 -4.20
C PRO A 20 11.22 3.07 -4.65
N SER A 21 9.96 2.87 -4.98
CA SER A 21 9.10 3.94 -5.49
C SER A 21 7.69 3.86 -4.93
N THR A 22 7.11 5.01 -4.64
CA THR A 22 5.68 5.19 -4.38
C THR A 22 5.07 5.86 -5.59
N LEU A 23 4.07 5.23 -6.18
CA LEU A 23 3.34 5.76 -7.33
C LEU A 23 1.96 6.22 -6.85
N LEU A 24 1.64 7.47 -7.13
CA LEU A 24 0.31 8.07 -7.01
C LEU A 24 -0.26 8.22 -8.41
N ASP A 25 -1.21 7.36 -8.77
CA ASP A 25 -1.91 7.30 -10.05
C ASP A 25 -3.42 7.15 -9.82
N ASN A 26 -4.19 7.14 -10.88
CA ASN A 26 -5.65 6.95 -10.84
C ASN A 26 -6.09 5.72 -10.03
N LYS A 27 -5.28 4.66 -10.03
CA LYS A 27 -5.59 3.46 -9.27
C LYS A 27 -5.35 3.65 -7.78
N THR A 28 -4.32 4.38 -7.41
CA THR A 28 -4.02 4.75 -6.02
C THR A 28 -5.16 5.60 -5.45
N PHE A 29 -5.70 6.52 -6.25
CA PHE A 29 -6.79 7.41 -5.85
C PHE A 29 -8.10 6.66 -5.57
N SER A 30 -8.27 5.47 -6.11
CA SER A 30 -9.45 4.62 -5.85
C SER A 30 -9.25 3.59 -4.74
N MET A 31 -8.21 3.74 -3.90
CA MET A 31 -7.84 2.74 -2.89
C MET A 31 -8.98 2.37 -1.93
N PHE A 32 -9.83 3.33 -1.54
CA PHE A 32 -10.96 3.07 -0.65
C PHE A 32 -12.13 2.40 -1.37
N ALA A 33 -12.31 2.69 -2.64
CA ALA A 33 -13.34 2.04 -3.46
C ALA A 33 -12.96 0.62 -3.90
N ASP A 34 -11.65 0.31 -3.88
CA ASP A 34 -11.11 -0.97 -4.34
C ASP A 34 -11.23 -2.07 -3.26
N THR A 35 -10.87 -3.26 -3.65
CA THR A 35 -10.99 -4.47 -2.82
C THR A 35 -9.91 -4.54 -1.73
N PRO A 36 -10.14 -5.29 -0.65
CA PRO A 36 -9.12 -5.60 0.35
C PRO A 36 -7.83 -6.18 -0.24
N LYS A 37 -7.94 -6.88 -1.37
CA LYS A 37 -6.78 -7.42 -2.10
C LYS A 37 -5.83 -6.32 -2.58
N TYR A 38 -6.37 -5.20 -3.04
CA TYR A 38 -5.56 -4.06 -3.51
C TYR A 38 -4.82 -3.40 -2.34
N ARG A 39 -5.52 -3.13 -1.22
CA ARG A 39 -4.91 -2.55 -0.01
C ARG A 39 -3.79 -3.44 0.55
N ARG A 40 -4.01 -4.77 0.61
CA ARG A 40 -2.94 -5.71 0.97
C ARG A 40 -1.74 -5.65 0.02
N LYS A 41 -1.99 -5.59 -1.28
CA LYS A 41 -0.92 -5.54 -2.29
C LYS A 41 -0.01 -4.32 -2.11
N ILE A 42 -0.55 -3.15 -1.81
CA ILE A 42 0.24 -1.93 -1.56
C ILE A 42 1.08 -2.13 -0.28
N LEU A 43 0.46 -2.59 0.81
CA LEU A 43 1.14 -2.86 2.07
C LEU A 43 2.28 -3.89 1.91
N ASP A 44 2.01 -5.00 1.22
CA ASP A 44 3.00 -6.04 0.96
C ASP A 44 4.16 -5.52 0.11
N ARG A 45 3.89 -4.66 -0.87
CA ARG A 45 4.92 -4.03 -1.70
C ARG A 45 5.88 -3.18 -0.86
N CYS A 46 5.36 -2.39 0.07
CA CYS A 46 6.17 -1.60 0.99
C CYS A 46 7.09 -2.50 1.84
N LEU A 47 6.52 -3.54 2.44
CA LEU A 47 7.25 -4.48 3.29
C LEU A 47 8.29 -5.30 2.50
N MET A 48 8.01 -5.69 1.26
CA MET A 48 8.98 -6.38 0.39
C MET A 48 10.15 -5.49 0.02
N ALA A 49 9.95 -4.19 -0.14
CA ALA A 49 11.02 -3.24 -0.43
C ALA A 49 11.92 -3.03 0.79
N SER A 50 11.36 -3.05 2.00
CA SER A 50 12.05 -2.68 3.24
C SER A 50 12.62 -3.85 4.04
N ASP A 51 12.01 -5.06 3.95
CA ASP A 51 12.41 -6.22 4.75
C ASP A 51 12.62 -7.48 3.88
N LYS A 52 13.88 -7.95 3.84
CA LYS A 52 14.23 -9.19 3.11
C LYS A 52 13.56 -10.42 3.71
N SER A 53 13.40 -10.46 5.04
CA SER A 53 12.76 -11.60 5.71
C SER A 53 11.26 -11.67 5.41
N TYR A 54 10.60 -10.52 5.22
CA TYR A 54 9.21 -10.47 4.81
C TYR A 54 8.95 -11.21 3.51
N SER A 55 9.80 -11.04 2.51
CA SER A 55 9.63 -11.73 1.21
C SER A 55 9.71 -13.24 1.35
N LYS A 56 10.62 -13.74 2.19
CA LYS A 56 10.73 -15.19 2.47
C LYS A 56 9.43 -15.73 3.09
N ASP A 57 8.93 -15.05 4.11
CA ASP A 57 7.70 -15.44 4.80
C ASP A 57 6.50 -15.32 3.87
N PHE A 58 6.42 -14.28 3.04
CA PHE A 58 5.36 -14.08 2.06
C PHE A 58 5.27 -15.21 1.04
N PHE A 59 6.38 -15.63 0.45
CA PHE A 59 6.37 -16.75 -0.50
C PHE A 59 6.06 -18.07 0.18
N SER A 60 6.61 -18.31 1.37
CA SER A 60 6.31 -19.49 2.17
C SER A 60 4.82 -19.58 2.49
N PHE A 61 4.23 -18.46 2.94
CA PHE A 61 2.81 -18.35 3.22
C PHE A 61 1.93 -18.64 1.99
N HIS A 62 2.21 -17.99 0.86
CA HIS A 62 1.41 -18.19 -0.34
C HIS A 62 1.53 -19.60 -0.90
N ARG A 63 2.72 -20.21 -0.81
CA ARG A 63 2.92 -21.60 -1.19
C ARG A 63 2.13 -22.55 -0.28
N SER A 64 2.22 -22.38 1.03
CA SER A 64 1.50 -23.22 1.99
C SER A 64 -0.01 -23.07 1.87
N LEU A 65 -0.53 -21.84 1.68
CA LEU A 65 -1.94 -21.58 1.42
C LEU A 65 -2.43 -22.33 0.17
N LYS A 66 -1.66 -22.27 -0.93
CA LYS A 66 -1.99 -22.97 -2.19
C LYS A 66 -2.03 -24.48 -1.99
N GLN A 67 -1.04 -25.04 -1.30
CA GLN A 67 -0.95 -26.49 -1.05
C GLN A 67 -2.05 -26.96 -0.08
N ARG A 68 -2.29 -26.19 1.00
CA ARG A 68 -3.37 -26.49 1.95
C ARG A 68 -4.74 -26.46 1.25
N ASN A 69 -5.02 -25.46 0.42
CA ASN A 69 -6.26 -25.38 -0.34
C ASN A 69 -6.39 -26.52 -1.37
N ALA A 70 -5.30 -26.96 -1.98
CA ALA A 70 -5.30 -28.13 -2.86
C ALA A 70 -5.63 -29.42 -2.09
N ALA A 71 -5.03 -29.61 -0.91
CA ALA A 71 -5.32 -30.75 -0.04
C ALA A 71 -6.81 -30.80 0.37
N LEU A 72 -7.38 -29.66 0.75
CA LEU A 72 -8.80 -29.53 1.07
C LEU A 72 -9.70 -29.86 -0.13
N LYS A 73 -9.38 -29.30 -1.31
CA LYS A 73 -10.17 -29.46 -2.53
C LYS A 73 -10.20 -30.91 -3.02
N PHE A 74 -9.04 -31.58 -3.00
CA PHE A 74 -8.91 -32.95 -3.49
C PHE A 74 -9.11 -33.99 -2.39
N LYS A 75 -9.48 -33.58 -1.16
CA LYS A 75 -9.67 -34.46 0.02
C LYS A 75 -8.44 -35.31 0.33
N LYS A 76 -7.24 -34.84 -0.07
CA LYS A 76 -5.97 -35.52 0.21
C LYS A 76 -5.34 -34.91 1.46
N LEU A 77 -5.84 -35.30 2.63
CA LEU A 77 -5.50 -34.66 3.90
C LEU A 77 -4.17 -35.17 4.52
N THR A 78 -3.51 -36.13 3.93
CA THR A 78 -2.30 -36.78 4.49
C THR A 78 -1.17 -35.82 4.84
N ASN A 79 -1.02 -34.72 4.08
CA ASN A 79 0.03 -33.70 4.30
C ASN A 79 -0.53 -32.34 4.73
N ILE A 80 -1.81 -32.28 5.12
CA ILE A 80 -2.44 -30.98 5.44
C ILE A 80 -1.83 -30.35 6.69
N ASP A 81 -1.41 -31.15 7.66
CA ASP A 81 -0.85 -30.68 8.92
C ASP A 81 0.51 -30.00 8.70
N ILE A 82 1.36 -30.56 7.83
CA ILE A 82 2.65 -29.96 7.45
C ILE A 82 2.42 -28.59 6.79
N TRP A 83 1.49 -28.51 5.83
CA TRP A 83 1.17 -27.24 5.17
C TRP A 83 0.48 -26.26 6.10
N SER A 84 -0.29 -26.73 7.08
CA SER A 84 -0.91 -25.90 8.10
C SER A 84 0.13 -25.31 9.05
N GLU A 85 1.13 -26.05 9.46
CA GLU A 85 2.23 -25.55 10.29
C GLU A 85 3.03 -24.46 9.58
N ILE A 86 3.42 -24.70 8.32
CA ILE A 86 4.14 -23.69 7.51
C ILE A 86 3.26 -22.43 7.32
N PHE A 87 1.95 -22.62 7.08
CA PHE A 87 0.98 -21.53 6.94
C PHE A 87 0.87 -20.72 8.24
N ILE A 88 0.79 -21.37 9.40
CA ILE A 88 0.70 -20.73 10.71
C ILE A 88 1.96 -19.89 10.96
N ASN A 89 3.14 -20.49 10.85
CA ASN A 89 4.39 -19.83 11.17
C ASN A 89 4.64 -18.61 10.25
N SER A 90 4.55 -18.80 8.94
CA SER A 90 4.75 -17.71 7.98
C SER A 90 3.61 -16.69 8.02
N GLY A 91 2.38 -17.12 8.25
CA GLY A 91 1.21 -16.27 8.33
C GLY A 91 1.21 -15.36 9.56
N THR A 92 1.62 -15.88 10.72
CA THR A 92 1.79 -15.09 11.95
C THR A 92 2.84 -14.00 11.75
N SER A 93 4.04 -14.38 11.23
CA SER A 93 5.12 -13.43 10.94
C SER A 93 4.68 -12.31 9.98
N ILE A 94 3.98 -12.65 8.89
CA ILE A 94 3.44 -11.65 7.95
C ILE A 94 2.46 -10.71 8.66
N SER A 95 1.56 -11.26 9.48
CA SER A 95 0.54 -10.46 10.16
C SER A 95 1.14 -9.49 11.16
N GLU A 96 2.14 -9.90 11.92
CA GLU A 96 2.86 -9.05 12.87
C GLU A 96 3.57 -7.90 12.17
N LYS A 97 4.31 -8.20 11.08
CA LYS A 97 5.00 -7.18 10.29
C LYS A 97 4.04 -6.19 9.62
N ARG A 98 2.92 -6.68 9.09
CA ARG A 98 1.86 -5.82 8.54
C ARG A 98 1.26 -4.92 9.61
N ASN A 99 0.98 -5.45 10.80
CA ASN A 99 0.43 -4.67 11.90
C ASN A 99 1.43 -3.59 12.37
N SER A 100 2.70 -3.95 12.52
CA SER A 100 3.74 -2.98 12.90
C SER A 100 3.84 -1.84 11.88
N PHE A 101 3.90 -2.15 10.58
CA PHE A 101 3.94 -1.14 9.53
C PHE A 101 2.67 -0.28 9.51
N PHE A 102 1.50 -0.91 9.70
CA PHE A 102 0.22 -0.23 9.76
C PHE A 102 0.16 0.78 10.92
N GLU A 103 0.58 0.40 12.13
CA GLU A 103 0.53 1.28 13.30
C GLU A 103 1.41 2.52 13.12
N GLU A 104 2.62 2.37 12.56
CA GLU A 104 3.47 3.51 12.25
C GLU A 104 2.88 4.39 11.14
N THR A 105 2.32 3.79 10.09
CA THR A 105 1.63 4.52 9.03
C THR A 105 0.43 5.31 9.58
N LYS A 106 -0.34 4.72 10.47
CA LYS A 106 -1.50 5.34 11.12
C LYS A 106 -1.10 6.58 11.93
N LYS A 107 -0.01 6.50 12.69
CA LYS A 107 0.54 7.64 13.46
C LYS A 107 0.92 8.80 12.53
N ILE A 108 1.66 8.50 11.45
CA ILE A 108 2.07 9.49 10.46
C ILE A 108 0.85 10.11 9.77
N PHE A 109 -0.12 9.29 9.38
CA PHE A 109 -1.36 9.74 8.74
C PHE A 109 -2.09 10.79 9.59
N PHE A 110 -2.32 10.53 10.86
CA PHE A 110 -2.97 11.50 11.75
C PHE A 110 -2.09 12.73 12.01
N SER A 111 -0.78 12.59 12.03
CA SER A 111 0.14 13.72 12.13
C SER A 111 0.03 14.62 10.89
N PHE A 112 0.02 14.03 9.70
CA PHE A 112 -0.15 14.73 8.44
C PHE A 112 -1.49 15.45 8.38
N ALA A 113 -2.57 14.75 8.67
CA ALA A 113 -3.92 15.29 8.63
C ALA A 113 -4.09 16.50 9.56
N LYS A 114 -3.50 16.48 10.74
CA LYS A 114 -3.51 17.62 11.69
C LYS A 114 -2.70 18.83 11.21
N SER A 115 -1.78 18.66 10.28
CA SER A 115 -0.97 19.75 9.72
C SER A 115 -1.62 20.42 8.51
N LEU A 116 -2.75 19.93 8.05
CA LEU A 116 -3.54 20.52 6.97
C LEU A 116 -4.43 21.64 7.49
N ASN A 117 -4.77 22.58 6.62
CA ASN A 117 -5.61 23.74 6.98
C ASN A 117 -7.06 23.57 6.50
N ASP A 118 -7.35 22.57 5.66
CA ASP A 118 -8.70 22.31 5.15
C ASP A 118 -9.62 21.82 6.26
N THR A 119 -10.68 22.58 6.56
CA THR A 119 -11.64 22.29 7.64
C THR A 119 -12.41 20.99 7.39
N ARG A 120 -12.71 20.64 6.13
CA ARG A 120 -13.40 19.38 5.74
C ARG A 120 -12.55 18.18 6.14
N VAL A 121 -11.24 18.24 5.87
CA VAL A 121 -10.31 17.17 6.26
C VAL A 121 -10.26 17.02 7.77
N LEU A 122 -10.18 18.12 8.51
CA LEU A 122 -10.16 18.09 9.98
C LEU A 122 -11.44 17.50 10.57
N GLU A 123 -12.61 17.81 10.01
CA GLU A 123 -13.88 17.22 10.41
C GLU A 123 -13.91 15.70 10.15
N ILE A 124 -13.50 15.25 8.97
CA ILE A 124 -13.38 13.83 8.63
C ILE A 124 -12.47 13.11 9.63
N ILE A 125 -11.27 13.66 9.86
CA ILE A 125 -10.26 13.07 10.75
C ILE A 125 -10.72 12.98 12.20
N SER A 126 -11.52 13.94 12.67
CA SER A 126 -12.03 13.96 14.04
C SER A 126 -12.90 12.76 14.39
N SER A 127 -13.55 12.16 13.39
CA SER A 127 -14.45 11.03 13.52
C SER A 127 -13.96 9.74 12.85
N LEU A 128 -12.76 9.79 12.24
CA LEU A 128 -12.19 8.67 11.49
C LEU A 128 -11.55 7.65 12.41
N GLU A 129 -11.98 6.42 12.29
CA GLU A 129 -11.33 5.25 12.88
C GLU A 129 -10.64 4.44 11.78
N ILE A 130 -9.37 4.06 12.01
CA ILE A 130 -8.60 3.22 11.10
C ILE A 130 -8.18 1.97 11.84
N LEU A 131 -8.58 0.80 11.32
CA LEU A 131 -8.41 -0.50 11.95
C LEU A 131 -7.68 -1.47 11.02
N PHE A 132 -6.74 -2.23 11.57
CA PHE A 132 -6.15 -3.38 10.90
C PHE A 132 -6.88 -4.66 11.30
N ASN A 133 -7.56 -5.27 10.33
CA ASN A 133 -8.11 -6.60 10.48
C ASN A 133 -7.09 -7.62 9.97
N LYS A 134 -6.55 -8.44 10.85
CA LYS A 134 -5.52 -9.45 10.51
C LYS A 134 -6.06 -10.63 9.68
N GLY A 135 -7.39 -10.74 9.53
CA GLY A 135 -8.07 -11.78 8.76
C GLY A 135 -8.56 -12.97 9.60
N TRP A 136 -8.54 -12.83 10.93
CA TRP A 136 -9.15 -13.75 11.91
C TRP A 136 -9.41 -13.02 13.23
N SER A 137 -10.14 -13.67 14.16
CA SER A 137 -10.46 -13.08 15.49
C SER A 137 -9.20 -12.66 16.25
N ASN A 138 -9.29 -11.54 16.95
CA ASN A 138 -8.21 -11.05 17.80
C ASN A 138 -8.02 -11.91 19.06
N ASP A 139 -9.07 -12.62 19.51
CA ASP A 139 -9.07 -13.40 20.72
C ASP A 139 -8.32 -14.73 20.59
N HIS A 140 -7.94 -15.10 19.35
CA HIS A 140 -7.31 -16.36 19.06
C HIS A 140 -6.02 -16.19 18.25
N SER A 141 -5.09 -17.13 18.46
CA SER A 141 -3.95 -17.34 17.58
C SER A 141 -4.40 -17.88 16.22
N LEU A 142 -3.56 -17.73 15.20
CA LEU A 142 -3.85 -18.31 13.88
C LEU A 142 -3.98 -19.84 13.94
N LYS A 143 -3.23 -20.49 14.83
CA LYS A 143 -3.31 -21.95 15.06
C LYS A 143 -4.69 -22.35 15.56
N GLU A 144 -5.14 -21.74 16.66
CA GLU A 144 -6.46 -22.01 17.26
C GLU A 144 -7.59 -21.78 16.25
N VAL A 145 -7.53 -20.71 15.47
CA VAL A 145 -8.56 -20.41 14.45
C VAL A 145 -8.58 -21.47 13.34
N LEU A 146 -7.44 -22.00 12.92
CA LEU A 146 -7.41 -23.07 11.94
C LEU A 146 -7.98 -24.39 12.49
N GLU A 147 -7.75 -24.68 13.76
CA GLU A 147 -8.34 -25.82 14.46
C GLU A 147 -9.87 -25.68 14.57
N LEU A 148 -10.35 -24.52 15.03
CA LEU A 148 -11.78 -24.21 15.15
C LEU A 148 -12.51 -24.24 13.79
N ASN A 149 -11.85 -23.80 12.73
CA ASN A 149 -12.42 -23.72 11.39
C ASN A 149 -12.18 -24.98 10.54
N ARG A 150 -11.62 -26.05 11.09
CA ARG A 150 -11.25 -27.26 10.33
C ARG A 150 -12.40 -27.82 9.48
N ASP A 151 -13.57 -27.98 10.08
CA ASP A 151 -14.75 -28.52 9.40
C ASP A 151 -15.33 -27.54 8.36
N ILE A 152 -15.25 -26.23 8.65
CA ILE A 152 -15.66 -25.17 7.73
C ILE A 152 -14.76 -25.16 6.51
N ASP A 153 -13.44 -25.22 6.71
CA ASP A 153 -12.44 -25.24 5.65
C ASP A 153 -12.61 -26.49 4.76
N GLN A 154 -12.86 -27.65 5.36
CA GLN A 154 -13.13 -28.88 4.61
C GLN A 154 -14.40 -28.79 3.76
N ARG A 155 -15.50 -28.28 4.33
CA ARG A 155 -16.76 -28.08 3.60
C ARG A 155 -16.63 -27.06 2.47
N LYS A 156 -15.90 -25.96 2.68
CA LYS A 156 -15.66 -24.92 1.68
C LYS A 156 -14.50 -25.25 0.73
N ALA A 157 -13.79 -26.35 0.95
CA ALA A 157 -12.60 -26.76 0.21
C ALA A 157 -11.55 -25.61 0.09
N SER A 158 -11.45 -24.77 1.10
CA SER A 158 -10.55 -23.60 1.11
C SER A 158 -10.32 -23.07 2.53
N THR A 159 -9.15 -22.49 2.76
CA THR A 159 -8.79 -21.81 4.01
C THR A 159 -9.61 -20.55 4.17
N THR A 160 -10.40 -20.45 5.24
CA THR A 160 -11.35 -19.34 5.44
C THR A 160 -10.78 -18.19 6.27
N SER A 161 -9.73 -18.42 7.05
CA SER A 161 -9.11 -17.46 7.96
C SER A 161 -7.61 -17.36 7.75
N GLY A 162 -7.05 -16.16 7.95
CA GLY A 162 -5.61 -15.91 7.87
C GLY A 162 -5.25 -14.63 7.11
N PRO A 163 -3.94 -14.34 6.95
CA PRO A 163 -3.44 -13.08 6.37
C PRO A 163 -3.95 -12.77 4.95
N HIS A 164 -4.38 -13.77 4.18
CA HIS A 164 -5.01 -13.57 2.87
C HIS A 164 -6.40 -12.95 2.95
N ARG A 165 -7.00 -12.89 4.14
CA ARG A 165 -8.28 -12.23 4.45
C ARG A 165 -8.11 -10.89 5.17
N ALA A 166 -6.88 -10.50 5.49
CA ALA A 166 -6.60 -9.23 6.17
C ALA A 166 -7.09 -8.03 5.37
N ASP A 167 -7.41 -6.95 6.09
CA ASP A 167 -7.84 -5.69 5.50
C ASP A 167 -7.49 -4.50 6.40
N ILE A 168 -7.38 -3.31 5.81
CA ILE A 168 -7.36 -2.03 6.52
C ILE A 168 -8.74 -1.41 6.33
N LYS A 169 -9.44 -1.19 7.42
CA LYS A 169 -10.77 -0.56 7.42
C LYS A 169 -10.66 0.89 7.83
N PHE A 170 -11.37 1.75 7.12
CA PHE A 170 -11.51 3.17 7.41
C PHE A 170 -12.98 3.43 7.67
N LEU A 171 -13.31 3.83 8.91
CA LEU A 171 -14.68 3.90 9.38
C LEU A 171 -15.00 5.29 9.93
N ILE A 172 -16.23 5.76 9.72
CA ILE A 172 -16.83 6.89 10.43
C ILE A 172 -18.16 6.39 10.98
N LYS A 173 -18.33 6.44 12.32
CA LYS A 173 -19.53 5.92 12.98
C LYS A 173 -19.90 4.50 12.51
N ASP A 174 -18.92 3.59 12.55
CA ASP A 174 -19.03 2.18 12.13
C ASP A 174 -19.31 1.93 10.66
N SER A 175 -19.44 2.97 9.84
CA SER A 175 -19.68 2.87 8.40
C SER A 175 -18.39 3.09 7.60
N ASP A 176 -18.21 2.30 6.54
CA ASP A 176 -17.05 2.44 5.64
C ASP A 176 -17.09 3.82 4.97
N ILE A 177 -15.94 4.53 5.01
CA ILE A 177 -15.82 5.89 4.47
C ILE A 177 -16.22 6.02 3.01
N LYS A 178 -16.12 4.97 2.23
CA LYS A 178 -16.53 4.97 0.81
C LYS A 178 -18.03 5.28 0.59
N TYR A 179 -18.86 5.08 1.62
CA TYR A 179 -20.31 5.38 1.58
C TYR A 179 -20.63 6.77 2.14
N ILE A 180 -19.67 7.41 2.81
CA ILE A 180 -19.84 8.69 3.51
C ILE A 180 -19.17 9.82 2.74
N LEU A 181 -17.94 9.60 2.29
CA LEU A 181 -17.12 10.62 1.66
C LEU A 181 -17.47 10.80 0.18
N SER A 182 -17.41 12.04 -0.27
CA SER A 182 -17.41 12.37 -1.71
C SER A 182 -16.23 11.74 -2.44
N ARG A 183 -16.28 11.68 -3.77
CA ARG A 183 -15.17 11.11 -4.56
C ARG A 183 -13.86 11.89 -4.39
N GLY A 184 -13.93 13.22 -4.33
CA GLY A 184 -12.74 14.07 -4.10
C GLY A 184 -12.11 13.81 -2.75
N GLU A 185 -12.91 13.76 -1.68
CA GLU A 185 -12.44 13.44 -0.33
C GLU A 185 -11.82 12.04 -0.25
N GLN A 186 -12.45 11.02 -0.88
CA GLN A 186 -11.88 9.67 -0.93
C GLN A 186 -10.52 9.66 -1.63
N LYS A 187 -10.36 10.37 -2.74
CA LYS A 187 -9.09 10.50 -3.45
C LYS A 187 -8.04 11.17 -2.60
N PHE A 188 -8.37 12.32 -2.01
CA PHE A 188 -7.44 13.06 -1.14
C PHE A 188 -6.98 12.21 0.05
N MET A 189 -7.90 11.54 0.73
CA MET A 189 -7.60 10.64 1.84
C MET A 189 -6.74 9.43 1.40
N SER A 190 -6.98 8.89 0.19
CA SER A 190 -6.16 7.82 -0.39
C SER A 190 -4.72 8.27 -0.63
N ILE A 191 -4.55 9.48 -1.15
CA ILE A 191 -3.24 10.10 -1.38
C ILE A 191 -2.53 10.30 -0.03
N LEU A 192 -3.22 10.88 0.94
CA LEU A 192 -2.66 11.14 2.27
C LEU A 192 -2.20 9.85 2.95
N TRP A 193 -2.99 8.76 2.81
CA TRP A 193 -2.60 7.43 3.31
C TRP A 193 -1.35 6.89 2.60
N CYS A 194 -1.28 6.99 1.27
CA CYS A 194 -0.12 6.53 0.50
C CYS A 194 1.15 7.35 0.81
N LEU A 195 1.01 8.66 1.02
CA LEU A 195 2.11 9.51 1.48
C LEU A 195 2.57 9.14 2.90
N SER A 196 1.64 8.76 3.76
CA SER A 196 1.97 8.26 5.10
C SER A 196 2.75 6.95 5.04
N MET A 197 2.37 6.02 4.16
CA MET A 197 3.14 4.79 3.91
C MET A 197 4.52 5.08 3.33
N HIS A 198 4.63 6.04 2.41
CA HIS A 198 5.89 6.52 1.87
C HIS A 198 6.82 7.06 2.97
N LYS A 199 6.28 7.88 3.85
CA LYS A 199 7.03 8.45 4.99
C LYS A 199 7.41 7.38 6.01
N THR A 200 6.54 6.39 6.26
CA THR A 200 6.85 5.24 7.11
C THR A 200 8.06 4.48 6.59
N LEU A 201 8.16 4.22 5.28
CA LEU A 201 9.33 3.59 4.68
C LEU A 201 10.61 4.37 4.94
N SER A 202 10.56 5.69 4.83
CA SER A 202 11.70 6.57 5.04
C SER A 202 12.14 6.62 6.51
N ASP A 203 11.21 6.85 7.41
CA ASP A 203 11.51 7.17 8.81
C ASP A 203 11.81 5.93 9.66
N PHE A 204 11.12 4.82 9.44
CA PHE A 204 11.22 3.64 10.28
C PHE A 204 11.99 2.48 9.63
N TYR A 205 12.04 2.44 8.31
CA TYR A 205 12.69 1.33 7.59
C TYR A 205 13.97 1.74 6.87
N GLY A 206 14.35 3.02 6.91
CA GLY A 206 15.57 3.54 6.27
C GLY A 206 15.57 3.44 4.75
N VAL A 207 14.41 3.20 4.13
CA VAL A 207 14.24 3.16 2.68
C VAL A 207 13.96 4.57 2.18
N LYS A 208 14.65 5.01 1.13
CA LYS A 208 14.44 6.34 0.52
C LYS A 208 13.71 6.19 -0.82
N PRO A 209 12.38 6.00 -0.83
CA PRO A 209 11.66 5.79 -2.07
C PRO A 209 11.55 7.10 -2.87
N PHE A 210 11.51 6.96 -4.20
CA PHE A 210 11.07 8.02 -5.09
C PHE A 210 9.56 8.18 -4.97
N LEU A 211 9.08 9.42 -4.99
CA LEU A 211 7.66 9.70 -5.12
C LEU A 211 7.37 10.07 -6.57
N ILE A 212 6.48 9.32 -7.20
CA ILE A 212 6.04 9.54 -8.57
C ILE A 212 4.56 9.90 -8.53
N ILE A 213 4.20 11.04 -9.09
CA ILE A 213 2.82 11.53 -9.15
C ILE A 213 2.45 11.75 -10.61
N ASP A 214 1.39 11.05 -11.04
CA ASP A 214 0.89 11.09 -12.40
C ASP A 214 -0.49 11.72 -12.46
N ASP A 215 -0.58 12.88 -13.15
CA ASP A 215 -1.80 13.63 -13.47
C ASP A 215 -2.76 13.87 -12.29
N ILE A 216 -2.24 14.30 -11.15
CA ILE A 216 -3.04 14.49 -9.94
C ILE A 216 -4.00 15.68 -10.02
N HIS A 217 -3.67 16.70 -10.86
CA HIS A 217 -4.46 17.91 -10.99
C HIS A 217 -5.87 17.62 -11.56
N SER A 218 -5.99 16.64 -12.46
CA SER A 218 -7.30 16.24 -13.00
C SER A 218 -8.19 15.50 -11.99
N GLU A 219 -7.63 15.05 -10.87
CA GLU A 219 -8.25 14.15 -9.92
C GLU A 219 -8.75 14.81 -8.63
N LEU A 220 -8.25 16.02 -8.31
CA LEU A 220 -8.58 16.78 -7.09
C LEU A 220 -9.21 18.13 -7.42
N ASP A 221 -10.06 18.63 -6.54
CA ASP A 221 -10.45 20.04 -6.56
C ASP A 221 -9.26 20.94 -6.22
N GLU A 222 -9.39 22.23 -6.49
CA GLU A 222 -8.29 23.19 -6.36
C GLU A 222 -7.82 23.34 -4.91
N ASP A 223 -8.71 23.24 -3.93
CA ASP A 223 -8.38 23.34 -2.51
C ASP A 223 -7.54 22.15 -2.07
N PHE A 224 -7.97 20.92 -2.35
CA PHE A 224 -7.23 19.71 -2.05
C PHE A 224 -5.91 19.64 -2.81
N TYR A 225 -5.90 20.06 -4.07
CA TYR A 225 -4.67 20.15 -4.84
C TYR A 225 -3.66 21.10 -4.19
N ASN A 226 -4.08 22.30 -3.77
CA ASN A 226 -3.21 23.28 -3.12
C ASN A 226 -2.65 22.76 -1.79
N GLU A 227 -3.48 22.14 -0.94
CA GLU A 227 -3.04 21.52 0.30
C GLU A 227 -1.96 20.45 0.03
N LEU A 228 -2.21 19.58 -0.93
CA LEU A 228 -1.26 18.53 -1.29
C LEU A 228 0.08 19.10 -1.76
N ILE A 229 0.05 20.06 -2.67
CA ILE A 229 1.24 20.69 -3.24
C ILE A 229 2.11 21.33 -2.16
N ASN A 230 1.52 22.00 -1.19
CA ASN A 230 2.26 22.60 -0.06
C ASN A 230 2.88 21.55 0.87
N PHE A 231 2.34 20.33 0.84
CA PHE A 231 2.75 19.26 1.70
C PHE A 231 3.86 18.37 1.09
N LEU A 232 3.85 18.17 -0.23
CA LEU A 232 4.77 17.28 -0.95
C LEU A 232 6.25 17.53 -0.69
N PRO A 233 6.77 18.76 -0.67
CA PRO A 233 8.20 19.01 -0.42
C PRO A 233 8.71 18.53 0.94
N LYS A 234 7.80 18.37 1.90
CA LYS A 234 8.09 17.90 3.27
C LYS A 234 8.11 16.38 3.39
N THR A 235 7.59 15.67 2.38
CA THR A 235 7.37 14.21 2.45
C THR A 235 8.36 13.39 1.63
N ALA A 236 8.85 13.92 0.51
CA ALA A 236 9.66 13.17 -0.45
C ALA A 236 11.11 13.68 -0.53
N ASN A 237 12.06 12.74 -0.62
CA ASN A 237 13.47 13.06 -0.88
C ASN A 237 13.70 13.42 -2.36
N GLN A 238 12.97 12.74 -3.26
CA GLN A 238 12.97 13.01 -4.71
C GLN A 238 11.57 12.77 -5.25
N LEU A 239 11.09 13.74 -6.04
CA LEU A 239 9.75 13.77 -6.60
C LEU A 239 9.83 13.82 -8.12
N PHE A 240 9.08 12.93 -8.78
CA PHE A 240 8.75 13.01 -10.20
C PHE A 240 7.28 13.36 -10.33
N PHE A 241 6.99 14.39 -11.09
CA PHE A 241 5.63 14.90 -11.24
C PHE A 241 5.30 15.08 -12.72
N SER A 242 4.21 14.48 -13.20
CA SER A 242 3.66 14.75 -14.52
C SER A 242 2.44 15.66 -14.41
N ASP A 243 2.33 16.66 -15.29
CA ASP A 243 1.19 17.58 -15.35
C ASP A 243 1.06 18.14 -16.76
N ILE A 244 -0.17 18.27 -17.23
CA ILE A 244 -0.48 18.82 -18.56
C ILE A 244 -0.46 20.34 -18.55
N ASN A 245 -0.91 20.98 -17.47
CA ASN A 245 -1.20 22.42 -17.41
C ASN A 245 -0.17 23.28 -16.66
N ASN A 246 0.90 22.69 -16.12
CA ASN A 246 2.01 23.39 -15.45
C ASN A 246 1.67 24.27 -14.20
N PRO A 247 0.65 23.95 -13.39
CA PRO A 247 0.39 24.71 -12.16
C PRO A 247 1.44 24.49 -11.07
N PHE A 248 2.19 23.40 -11.16
CA PHE A 248 3.23 23.01 -10.19
C PHE A 248 4.36 24.03 -10.08
N ASN A 249 4.76 24.66 -11.19
CA ASN A 249 5.94 25.53 -11.21
C ASN A 249 5.82 26.83 -10.42
N SER A 250 4.63 27.43 -10.30
CA SER A 250 4.45 28.73 -9.67
C SER A 250 4.37 28.65 -8.15
N LYS A 251 3.82 27.54 -7.62
CA LYS A 251 3.53 27.40 -6.17
C LYS A 251 4.63 26.73 -5.36
N ILE A 252 5.48 25.92 -6.00
CA ILE A 252 6.47 25.09 -5.29
C ILE A 252 7.91 25.51 -5.58
N LYS A 253 8.15 26.31 -6.60
CA LYS A 253 9.50 26.70 -7.03
C LYS A 253 10.37 27.20 -5.87
N ASP A 254 9.77 27.95 -4.96
CA ASP A 254 10.48 28.53 -3.80
C ASP A 254 10.70 27.52 -2.65
N GLN A 255 10.04 26.37 -2.69
CA GLN A 255 10.13 25.34 -1.66
C GLN A 255 11.06 24.18 -2.05
N LEU A 256 11.44 24.08 -3.32
CA LEU A 256 12.30 23.01 -3.83
C LEU A 256 13.75 23.51 -3.94
N LYS A 257 14.69 22.68 -3.47
CA LYS A 257 16.13 22.97 -3.60
C LYS A 257 16.61 22.96 -5.04
N GLU A 258 16.05 22.07 -5.87
CA GLU A 258 16.39 21.90 -7.27
C GLU A 258 15.16 21.42 -8.04
N LEU A 259 14.83 22.08 -9.16
CA LEU A 259 13.75 21.69 -10.06
C LEU A 259 14.30 21.53 -11.48
N LYS A 260 14.11 20.33 -12.06
CA LYS A 260 14.39 20.07 -13.47
C LYS A 260 13.07 19.84 -14.22
N LYS A 261 12.87 20.55 -15.31
CA LYS A 261 11.69 20.44 -16.15
C LYS A 261 12.04 19.75 -17.46
N PHE A 262 11.22 18.78 -17.84
CA PHE A 262 11.34 18.04 -19.10
C PHE A 262 10.05 18.20 -19.89
N HIS A 263 10.14 18.49 -21.19
CA HIS A 263 9.03 18.46 -22.13
C HIS A 263 9.07 17.16 -22.92
N VAL A 264 7.98 16.40 -22.90
CA VAL A 264 7.92 15.08 -23.56
C VAL A 264 8.19 15.18 -25.07
N GLU A 265 7.78 16.28 -25.72
CA GLU A 265 8.03 16.53 -27.14
C GLU A 265 9.52 16.61 -27.50
N GLN A 266 10.39 16.96 -26.53
CA GLN A 266 11.84 17.01 -26.76
C GLN A 266 12.46 15.64 -26.90
N PHE A 267 11.85 14.58 -26.35
CA PHE A 267 12.35 13.20 -26.45
C PHE A 267 11.99 12.54 -27.78
N THR A 268 10.86 12.92 -28.41
CA THR A 268 10.44 12.37 -29.71
C THR A 268 11.30 12.87 -30.89
N ASN A 269 11.98 13.99 -30.73
CA ASN A 269 12.88 14.55 -31.74
C ASN A 269 14.31 13.98 -31.67
N ALA A 270 14.76 13.44 -30.56
CA ALA A 270 16.09 12.87 -30.40
C ALA A 270 16.23 11.49 -31.07
N GLU A 271 15.14 10.73 -31.28
CA GLU A 271 15.17 9.45 -32.00
C GLU A 271 15.12 9.57 -33.54
N LYS A 272 14.77 10.76 -34.04
CA LYS A 272 14.75 11.00 -35.51
C LYS A 272 16.07 11.47 -36.09
N THR A 273 17.10 11.62 -35.26
CA THR A 273 18.43 12.13 -35.67
C THR A 273 19.54 11.10 -35.45
N LYS A 274 19.23 9.81 -35.46
CA LYS A 274 20.23 8.72 -35.48
C LYS A 274 20.00 7.81 -36.67
#